data_e14369d3d967776213facebab75ae4dc
#
_entry.id   e14369d3d967776213facebab75ae4dc
#
_cell.length_a   1.000
_cell.length_b   1.000
_cell.length_c   1.000
_cell.angle_alpha   90.00
_cell.angle_beta   90.00
_cell.angle_gamma   90.00
#
_symmetry.space_group_name_H-M   'P 1'
#
loop_
_entity.id
_entity.type
_entity.pdbx_description
1 polymer ?
#
loop_
_entity_poly.entity_id
_entity_poly.type
_entity_poly.pdbx_seq_one_letter_code
_entity_poly.pdbx_strand_id
1 'polypeptide(L)'
;MDAMKPVISLSTSYLQRSFGADGYAMLEAAAALGYEYVEISHSTPIAAVGGILKAVEDGVVKVSSTHNFCPLPPFVTGAAPDLYSPSTASDKESSQWLRHTKNSLEFGGKVGAKALVCHVGRLSYFFFRPWAKVENFLKDKEYGELQENAAYKKTLEKFLKRARGISVKDYANLTANFSVAAETARENGVLLCIENREHIGALPLECNFRELMEGFSEITEVRAWHDVGHSMIKQLSVASPVSVSVTVSSYPRFFAT
;
A
#
# COMPACT_ATOMS: atom_id res chain seq x y z
N MET A 1 20.70 21.45 12.70
CA MET A 1 19.96 20.22 12.35
C MET A 1 20.58 19.73 11.06
N ASP A 2 21.38 18.70 11.12
CA ASP A 2 21.87 18.05 9.89
C ASP A 2 20.67 17.53 9.13
N ALA A 3 20.51 17.95 7.88
CA ALA A 3 19.47 17.41 7.01
C ALA A 3 19.73 15.92 6.86
N MET A 4 18.80 15.09 7.36
CA MET A 4 18.88 13.64 7.15
C MET A 4 18.96 13.39 5.64
N LYS A 5 20.02 12.71 5.20
CA LYS A 5 20.09 12.28 3.80
C LYS A 5 18.92 11.36 3.50
N PRO A 6 18.20 11.56 2.40
CA PRO A 6 17.13 10.64 2.02
C PRO A 6 17.72 9.24 1.78
N VAL A 7 17.02 8.22 2.28
CA VAL A 7 17.32 6.81 2.00
C VAL A 7 16.63 6.44 0.70
N ILE A 8 17.42 5.97 -0.27
CA ILE A 8 16.90 5.47 -1.55
C ILE A 8 16.93 3.94 -1.50
N SER A 9 15.79 3.32 -1.76
CA SER A 9 15.62 1.86 -1.75
C SER A 9 15.17 1.35 -3.12
N LEU A 10 15.70 0.20 -3.54
CA LEU A 10 15.20 -0.52 -4.70
C LEU A 10 14.10 -1.50 -4.26
N SER A 11 12.93 -1.44 -4.89
CA SER A 11 11.94 -2.50 -4.68
C SER A 11 12.37 -3.80 -5.36
N THR A 12 12.40 -4.90 -4.60
CA THR A 12 12.77 -6.23 -5.14
C THR A 12 11.78 -6.75 -6.17
N SER A 13 10.62 -6.12 -6.36
CA SER A 13 9.71 -6.42 -7.46
C SER A 13 10.37 -6.26 -8.83
N TYR A 14 11.33 -5.35 -8.95
CA TYR A 14 12.13 -5.17 -10.16
C TYR A 14 13.00 -6.39 -10.49
N LEU A 15 13.53 -7.06 -9.47
CA LEU A 15 14.45 -8.20 -9.59
C LEU A 15 13.75 -9.57 -9.50
N GLN A 16 12.59 -9.64 -8.85
CA GLN A 16 11.89 -10.89 -8.51
C GLN A 16 11.71 -11.82 -9.70
N ARG A 17 11.39 -11.26 -10.87
CA ARG A 17 11.18 -12.06 -12.10
C ARG A 17 12.44 -12.78 -12.56
N SER A 18 13.62 -12.21 -12.35
CA SER A 18 14.91 -12.76 -12.78
C SER A 18 15.48 -13.78 -11.80
N PHE A 19 15.21 -13.63 -10.51
CA PHE A 19 15.83 -14.44 -9.45
C PHE A 19 14.87 -15.45 -8.80
N GLY A 20 13.56 -15.31 -8.99
CA GLY A 20 12.56 -16.27 -8.52
C GLY A 20 12.66 -16.54 -7.02
N ALA A 21 13.08 -17.75 -6.66
CA ALA A 21 13.22 -18.20 -5.27
C ALA A 21 14.63 -17.97 -4.68
N ASP A 22 15.59 -17.49 -5.45
CA ASP A 22 16.93 -17.20 -4.96
C ASP A 22 16.99 -15.79 -4.34
N GLY A 23 16.60 -15.73 -3.08
CA GLY A 23 16.57 -14.47 -2.34
C GLY A 23 17.96 -13.89 -2.06
N TYR A 24 18.99 -14.72 -1.93
CA TYR A 24 20.36 -14.24 -1.70
C TYR A 24 20.90 -13.54 -2.95
N ALA A 25 20.89 -14.23 -4.10
CA ALA A 25 21.35 -13.66 -5.36
C ALA A 25 20.54 -12.42 -5.79
N MET A 26 19.24 -12.36 -5.46
CA MET A 26 18.41 -11.18 -5.70
C MET A 26 18.93 -9.96 -4.94
N LEU A 27 19.31 -10.10 -3.67
CA LEU A 27 19.83 -8.99 -2.87
C LEU A 27 21.27 -8.62 -3.25
N GLU A 28 22.10 -9.59 -3.65
CA GLU A 28 23.43 -9.29 -4.23
C GLU A 28 23.29 -8.47 -5.53
N ALA A 29 22.31 -8.79 -6.38
CA ALA A 29 22.04 -8.02 -7.58
C ALA A 29 21.61 -6.57 -7.27
N ALA A 30 20.81 -6.36 -6.21
CA ALA A 30 20.46 -5.01 -5.76
C ALA A 30 21.70 -4.23 -5.31
N ALA A 31 22.58 -4.87 -4.54
CA ALA A 31 23.85 -4.27 -4.11
C ALA A 31 24.78 -3.96 -5.31
N ALA A 32 24.85 -4.87 -6.29
CA ALA A 32 25.64 -4.67 -7.51
C ALA A 32 25.12 -3.50 -8.37
N LEU A 33 23.83 -3.18 -8.29
CA LEU A 33 23.23 -1.98 -8.89
C LEU A 33 23.53 -0.68 -8.10
N GLY A 34 24.20 -0.78 -6.94
CA GLY A 34 24.59 0.36 -6.13
C GLY A 34 23.58 0.74 -5.04
N TYR A 35 22.57 -0.08 -4.78
CA TYR A 35 21.59 0.21 -3.73
C TYR A 35 22.05 -0.35 -2.38
N GLU A 36 22.10 0.51 -1.37
CA GLU A 36 22.37 0.12 0.03
C GLU A 36 21.10 -0.42 0.69
N TYR A 37 19.95 0.04 0.27
CA TYR A 37 18.64 -0.32 0.83
C TYR A 37 17.72 -0.94 -0.21
N VAL A 38 16.88 -1.87 0.26
CA VAL A 38 15.84 -2.48 -0.54
C VAL A 38 14.49 -2.46 0.18
N GLU A 39 13.42 -2.47 -0.61
CA GLU A 39 12.10 -2.88 -0.17
C GLU A 39 11.85 -4.32 -0.60
N ILE A 40 11.46 -5.21 0.35
CA ILE A 40 11.09 -6.58 0.02
C ILE A 40 9.63 -6.61 -0.44
N SER A 41 9.43 -7.02 -1.69
CA SER A 41 8.15 -6.94 -2.40
C SER A 41 7.11 -7.97 -1.93
N HIS A 42 5.83 -7.63 -2.15
CA HIS A 42 4.66 -8.51 -2.03
C HIS A 42 4.64 -9.68 -3.01
N SER A 43 5.64 -9.85 -3.86
CA SER A 43 5.79 -11.00 -4.75
C SER A 43 6.82 -12.04 -4.26
N THR A 44 7.39 -11.83 -3.07
CA THR A 44 8.43 -12.67 -2.50
C THR A 44 7.90 -14.04 -2.08
N PRO A 45 8.33 -15.15 -2.72
CA PRO A 45 7.88 -16.48 -2.34
C PRO A 45 8.54 -16.95 -1.05
N ILE A 46 7.89 -17.87 -0.33
CA ILE A 46 8.42 -18.45 0.92
C ILE A 46 9.83 -19.06 0.69
N ALA A 47 10.07 -19.66 -0.47
CA ALA A 47 11.35 -20.27 -0.80
C ALA A 47 12.52 -19.28 -0.85
N ALA A 48 12.27 -17.97 -1.09
CA ALA A 48 13.31 -16.95 -1.11
C ALA A 48 13.73 -16.48 0.31
N VAL A 49 12.92 -16.74 1.33
CA VAL A 49 13.07 -16.18 2.69
C VAL A 49 14.44 -16.54 3.29
N GLY A 50 14.86 -17.79 3.19
CA GLY A 50 16.15 -18.24 3.74
C GLY A 50 17.33 -17.48 3.14
N GLY A 51 17.34 -17.29 1.82
CA GLY A 51 18.37 -16.52 1.13
C GLY A 51 18.34 -15.02 1.50
N ILE A 52 17.15 -14.43 1.62
CA ILE A 52 16.99 -13.03 2.04
C ILE A 52 17.55 -12.82 3.45
N LEU A 53 17.17 -13.66 4.42
CA LEU A 53 17.67 -13.57 5.80
C LEU A 53 19.19 -13.69 5.85
N LYS A 54 19.76 -14.63 5.10
CA LYS A 54 21.21 -14.81 5.03
C LYS A 54 21.92 -13.60 4.42
N ALA A 55 21.41 -13.03 3.34
CA ALA A 55 22.00 -11.85 2.72
C ALA A 55 21.95 -10.62 3.64
N VAL A 56 20.87 -10.45 4.42
CA VAL A 56 20.75 -9.38 5.41
C VAL A 56 21.74 -9.60 6.57
N GLU A 57 21.85 -10.83 7.07
CA GLU A 57 22.83 -11.20 8.11
C GLU A 57 24.27 -10.94 7.68
N ASP A 58 24.59 -11.25 6.42
CA ASP A 58 25.93 -11.02 5.83
C ASP A 58 26.18 -9.52 5.50
N GLY A 59 25.17 -8.66 5.67
CA GLY A 59 25.31 -7.22 5.43
C GLY A 59 25.35 -6.83 3.96
N VAL A 60 24.84 -7.67 3.05
CA VAL A 60 24.81 -7.41 1.61
C VAL A 60 24.02 -6.14 1.30
N VAL A 61 22.83 -5.99 1.89
CA VAL A 61 21.98 -4.79 1.84
C VAL A 61 21.26 -4.61 3.17
N LYS A 62 20.65 -3.44 3.37
CA LYS A 62 19.70 -3.14 4.44
C LYS A 62 18.28 -3.16 3.90
N VAL A 63 17.30 -3.52 4.74
CA VAL A 63 15.89 -3.49 4.36
C VAL A 63 15.23 -2.25 4.96
N SER A 64 14.70 -1.39 4.11
CA SER A 64 13.96 -0.19 4.54
C SER A 64 12.51 -0.52 4.88
N SER A 65 11.86 -1.30 4.02
CA SER A 65 10.45 -1.67 4.13
C SER A 65 10.19 -3.06 3.56
N THR A 66 9.05 -3.62 3.94
CA THR A 66 8.45 -4.79 3.31
C THR A 66 7.05 -4.42 2.80
N HIS A 67 6.56 -5.12 1.79
CA HIS A 67 5.22 -4.87 1.26
C HIS A 67 4.31 -6.06 1.54
N ASN A 68 3.14 -5.84 2.11
CA ASN A 68 2.18 -6.87 2.48
C ASN A 68 1.55 -7.53 1.22
N PHE A 69 1.49 -8.84 1.08
CA PHE A 69 1.90 -9.89 2.02
C PHE A 69 3.31 -10.37 1.68
N CYS A 70 4.21 -10.32 2.62
CA CYS A 70 5.60 -10.74 2.43
C CYS A 70 6.12 -11.50 3.66
N PRO A 71 6.54 -12.78 3.50
CA PRO A 71 6.45 -13.56 2.26
C PRO A 71 5.00 -13.89 1.86
N LEU A 72 4.82 -14.25 0.59
CA LEU A 72 3.53 -14.65 0.04
C LEU A 72 2.87 -15.75 0.89
N PRO A 73 1.54 -15.72 1.07
CA PRO A 73 0.80 -16.82 1.68
C PRO A 73 1.05 -18.16 0.95
N PRO A 74 0.97 -19.30 1.65
CA PRO A 74 1.10 -20.62 1.03
C PRO A 74 0.18 -20.79 -0.19
N PHE A 75 0.68 -21.44 -1.23
CA PHE A 75 -0.01 -21.69 -2.50
C PHE A 75 -0.27 -20.45 -3.38
N VAL A 76 0.12 -19.27 -2.96
CA VAL A 76 0.11 -18.06 -3.81
C VAL A 76 1.43 -17.98 -4.56
N THR A 77 1.35 -17.97 -5.89
CA THR A 77 2.53 -18.07 -6.78
C THR A 77 2.90 -16.76 -7.47
N GLY A 78 2.12 -15.73 -7.29
CA GLY A 78 2.36 -14.41 -7.89
C GLY A 78 2.03 -13.27 -6.95
N ALA A 79 2.38 -12.06 -7.36
CA ALA A 79 2.09 -10.84 -6.61
C ALA A 79 0.59 -10.74 -6.24
N ALA A 80 0.28 -10.65 -4.96
CA ALA A 80 -1.08 -10.67 -4.46
C ALA A 80 -1.29 -9.71 -3.26
N PRO A 81 -0.98 -8.41 -3.42
CA PRO A 81 -1.11 -7.44 -2.33
C PRO A 81 -2.57 -7.19 -1.92
N ASP A 82 -3.52 -7.48 -2.81
CA ASP A 82 -4.96 -7.35 -2.60
C ASP A 82 -5.67 -8.69 -2.32
N LEU A 83 -4.92 -9.74 -1.94
CA LEU A 83 -5.47 -11.10 -1.71
C LEU A 83 -6.55 -11.11 -0.63
N TYR A 84 -6.34 -10.36 0.43
CA TYR A 84 -7.28 -10.16 1.54
C TYR A 84 -7.33 -8.67 1.86
N SER A 85 -8.53 -8.18 2.19
CA SER A 85 -8.74 -6.77 2.50
C SER A 85 -9.04 -6.55 3.98
N PRO A 86 -8.34 -5.61 4.64
CA PRO A 86 -8.67 -5.23 6.02
C PRO A 86 -9.95 -4.41 6.15
N SER A 87 -10.46 -3.85 5.05
CA SER A 87 -11.73 -3.09 5.03
C SER A 87 -12.97 -3.98 4.85
N THR A 88 -12.78 -5.29 4.71
CA THR A 88 -13.85 -6.25 4.49
C THR A 88 -14.84 -6.35 5.67
N ALA A 89 -16.10 -6.65 5.37
CA ALA A 89 -17.11 -7.01 6.36
C ALA A 89 -17.16 -8.54 6.64
N SER A 90 -16.31 -9.33 5.99
CA SER A 90 -16.24 -10.77 6.14
C SER A 90 -15.25 -11.15 7.25
N ASP A 91 -15.72 -11.74 8.34
CA ASP A 91 -14.87 -12.21 9.44
C ASP A 91 -13.82 -13.21 8.97
N LYS A 92 -14.18 -14.07 8.00
CA LYS A 92 -13.25 -15.03 7.41
C LYS A 92 -12.11 -14.34 6.68
N GLU A 93 -12.40 -13.36 5.85
CA GLU A 93 -11.39 -12.61 5.10
C GLU A 93 -10.54 -11.75 6.04
N SER A 94 -11.17 -11.06 7.00
CA SER A 94 -10.51 -10.31 8.06
C SER A 94 -9.50 -11.16 8.83
N SER A 95 -9.90 -12.38 9.24
CA SER A 95 -9.03 -13.32 9.95
C SER A 95 -7.83 -13.75 9.09
N GLN A 96 -8.02 -13.94 7.75
CA GLN A 96 -6.91 -14.24 6.85
C GLN A 96 -5.98 -13.04 6.69
N TRP A 97 -6.53 -11.83 6.51
CA TRP A 97 -5.73 -10.62 6.45
C TRP A 97 -4.87 -10.46 7.71
N LEU A 98 -5.45 -10.57 8.89
CA LEU A 98 -4.74 -10.48 10.17
C LEU A 98 -3.63 -11.52 10.28
N ARG A 99 -3.95 -12.78 9.98
CA ARG A 99 -2.96 -13.87 10.04
C ARG A 99 -1.75 -13.59 9.17
N HIS A 100 -1.96 -13.25 7.91
CA HIS A 100 -0.86 -13.06 6.97
C HIS A 100 -0.13 -11.74 7.17
N THR A 101 -0.82 -10.68 7.62
CA THR A 101 -0.20 -9.42 7.98
C THR A 101 0.70 -9.57 9.21
N LYS A 102 0.29 -10.34 10.23
CA LYS A 102 1.15 -10.67 11.38
C LYS A 102 2.42 -11.38 10.94
N ASN A 103 2.32 -12.38 10.06
CA ASN A 103 3.49 -13.06 9.49
C ASN A 103 4.42 -12.08 8.75
N SER A 104 3.85 -11.11 8.01
CA SER A 104 4.62 -10.09 7.29
C SER A 104 5.33 -9.11 8.25
N LEU A 105 4.69 -8.76 9.36
CA LEU A 105 5.29 -7.93 10.41
C LEU A 105 6.45 -8.63 11.11
N GLU A 106 6.28 -9.90 11.47
CA GLU A 106 7.33 -10.74 12.07
C GLU A 106 8.52 -10.90 11.11
N PHE A 107 8.25 -11.13 9.82
CA PHE A 107 9.31 -11.16 8.81
C PHE A 107 9.99 -9.81 8.67
N GLY A 108 9.22 -8.72 8.62
CA GLY A 108 9.74 -7.35 8.59
C GLY A 108 10.70 -7.07 9.75
N GLY A 109 10.33 -7.46 10.97
CA GLY A 109 11.19 -7.36 12.15
C GLY A 109 12.50 -8.15 12.01
N LYS A 110 12.41 -9.40 11.50
CA LYS A 110 13.60 -10.27 11.29
C LYS A 110 14.59 -9.69 10.28
N VAL A 111 14.12 -8.99 9.24
CA VAL A 111 15.00 -8.35 8.25
C VAL A 111 15.37 -6.91 8.60
N GLY A 112 14.89 -6.40 9.73
CA GLY A 112 15.19 -5.05 10.22
C GLY A 112 14.44 -3.92 9.50
N ALA A 113 13.38 -4.25 8.76
CA ALA A 113 12.50 -3.28 8.10
C ALA A 113 11.86 -2.32 9.11
N LYS A 114 11.63 -1.07 8.70
CA LYS A 114 10.97 -0.06 9.54
C LYS A 114 9.49 0.13 9.21
N ALA A 115 9.06 -0.34 8.04
CA ALA A 115 7.70 -0.17 7.56
C ALA A 115 7.21 -1.42 6.84
N LEU A 116 5.91 -1.73 7.01
CA LEU A 116 5.14 -2.68 6.20
C LEU A 116 4.13 -1.87 5.39
N VAL A 117 4.31 -1.82 4.08
CA VAL A 117 3.39 -1.15 3.16
C VAL A 117 2.17 -2.02 2.95
N CYS A 118 0.98 -1.46 3.10
CA CYS A 118 -0.29 -2.19 3.06
C CYS A 118 -1.28 -1.58 2.08
N HIS A 119 -1.79 -2.40 1.17
CA HIS A 119 -3.05 -2.12 0.51
C HIS A 119 -4.20 -2.33 1.49
N VAL A 120 -5.23 -1.49 1.39
CA VAL A 120 -6.33 -1.52 2.35
C VAL A 120 -7.69 -1.84 1.73
N GLY A 121 -7.67 -2.32 0.48
CA GLY A 121 -8.83 -2.81 -0.21
C GLY A 121 -9.53 -1.79 -1.09
N ARG A 122 -10.83 -2.00 -1.31
CA ARG A 122 -11.67 -1.21 -2.19
C ARG A 122 -13.00 -0.90 -1.52
N LEU A 123 -13.69 0.13 -2.01
CA LEU A 123 -15.07 0.42 -1.61
C LEU A 123 -15.95 -0.82 -1.72
N SER A 124 -16.68 -1.12 -0.66
CA SER A 124 -17.63 -2.23 -0.65
C SER A 124 -18.82 -1.94 -1.60
N TYR A 125 -19.31 -2.99 -2.26
CA TYR A 125 -20.50 -2.92 -3.10
C TYR A 125 -21.21 -4.27 -3.14
N PHE A 126 -22.52 -4.26 -3.41
CA PHE A 126 -23.30 -5.49 -3.41
C PHE A 126 -23.54 -6.02 -4.82
N PHE A 127 -24.10 -5.21 -5.74
CA PHE A 127 -24.38 -5.63 -7.13
C PHE A 127 -23.59 -4.84 -8.17
N PHE A 128 -23.45 -3.52 -7.99
CA PHE A 128 -22.85 -2.63 -8.99
C PHE A 128 -21.67 -1.89 -8.41
N ARG A 129 -20.54 -1.92 -9.12
CA ARG A 129 -19.36 -1.14 -8.78
C ARG A 129 -19.70 0.35 -8.78
N PRO A 130 -19.52 1.07 -7.65
CA PRO A 130 -19.89 2.48 -7.55
C PRO A 130 -19.19 3.37 -8.58
N TRP A 131 -17.99 2.99 -9.00
CA TRP A 131 -17.12 3.71 -9.93
C TRP A 131 -17.36 3.39 -11.42
N ALA A 132 -18.14 2.35 -11.75
CA ALA A 132 -18.26 1.85 -13.13
C ALA A 132 -18.67 2.92 -14.15
N LYS A 133 -19.53 3.87 -13.77
CA LYS A 133 -19.94 4.97 -14.65
C LYS A 133 -18.81 5.95 -14.94
N VAL A 134 -17.92 6.17 -13.98
CA VAL A 134 -16.73 7.02 -14.14
C VAL A 134 -15.74 6.32 -15.06
N GLU A 135 -15.47 5.03 -14.81
CA GLU A 135 -14.58 4.22 -15.67
C GLU A 135 -15.01 4.21 -17.14
N ASN A 136 -16.32 4.22 -17.43
CA ASN A 136 -16.79 4.24 -18.81
C ASN A 136 -16.39 5.53 -19.54
N PHE A 137 -16.34 6.67 -18.88
CA PHE A 137 -15.80 7.89 -19.47
C PHE A 137 -14.29 7.80 -19.74
N LEU A 138 -13.56 7.10 -18.88
CA LEU A 138 -12.10 6.96 -18.98
C LEU A 138 -11.66 6.08 -20.16
N LYS A 139 -12.53 5.18 -20.65
CA LYS A 139 -12.21 4.25 -21.73
C LYS A 139 -12.14 4.92 -23.11
N ASP A 140 -12.95 5.95 -23.33
CA ASP A 140 -13.25 6.47 -24.66
C ASP A 140 -12.74 7.89 -24.89
N LYS A 141 -12.05 8.50 -23.90
CA LYS A 141 -11.65 9.90 -23.93
C LYS A 141 -10.26 10.14 -23.44
N GLU A 142 -9.57 11.08 -24.09
CA GLU A 142 -8.28 11.56 -23.61
C GLU A 142 -8.44 12.48 -22.38
N TYR A 143 -7.39 12.56 -21.57
CA TYR A 143 -7.39 13.32 -20.32
C TYR A 143 -7.85 14.78 -20.46
N GLY A 144 -7.37 15.48 -21.50
CA GLY A 144 -7.74 16.89 -21.74
C GLY A 144 -9.23 17.09 -22.03
N GLU A 145 -9.87 16.13 -22.73
CA GLU A 145 -11.30 16.18 -23.04
C GLU A 145 -12.18 15.98 -21.80
N LEU A 146 -11.72 15.17 -20.85
CA LEU A 146 -12.45 14.88 -19.60
C LEU A 146 -12.54 16.10 -18.70
N GLN A 147 -11.49 16.93 -18.68
CA GLN A 147 -11.47 18.13 -17.85
C GLN A 147 -12.55 19.14 -18.23
N GLU A 148 -12.94 19.20 -19.49
CA GLU A 148 -13.98 20.11 -19.99
C GLU A 148 -15.36 19.45 -20.07
N ASN A 149 -15.48 18.13 -19.87
CA ASN A 149 -16.70 17.39 -20.02
C ASN A 149 -17.64 17.54 -18.81
N ALA A 150 -18.72 18.33 -18.96
CA ALA A 150 -19.68 18.58 -17.89
C ALA A 150 -20.41 17.31 -17.37
N ALA A 151 -20.69 16.34 -18.28
CA ALA A 151 -21.33 15.07 -17.90
C ALA A 151 -20.38 14.20 -17.04
N TYR A 152 -19.11 14.18 -17.40
CA TYR A 152 -18.06 13.54 -16.61
C TYR A 152 -17.95 14.17 -15.21
N LYS A 153 -17.77 15.48 -15.11
CA LYS A 153 -17.68 16.21 -13.83
C LYS A 153 -18.85 15.89 -12.91
N LYS A 154 -20.07 15.94 -13.44
CA LYS A 154 -21.29 15.59 -12.69
C LYS A 154 -21.32 14.13 -12.23
N THR A 155 -20.83 13.21 -13.07
CA THR A 155 -20.78 11.77 -12.74
C THR A 155 -19.74 11.50 -11.67
N LEU A 156 -18.56 12.13 -11.77
CA LEU A 156 -17.50 12.06 -10.79
C LEU A 156 -17.93 12.61 -9.42
N GLU A 157 -18.55 13.79 -9.40
CA GLU A 157 -19.08 14.40 -8.16
C GLU A 157 -20.09 13.48 -7.46
N LYS A 158 -21.04 12.91 -8.21
CA LYS A 158 -22.00 11.93 -7.67
C LYS A 158 -21.31 10.69 -7.12
N PHE A 159 -20.30 10.20 -7.83
CA PHE A 159 -19.51 9.07 -7.36
C PHE A 159 -18.79 9.41 -6.04
N LEU A 160 -18.06 10.52 -5.98
CA LEU A 160 -17.29 10.91 -4.80
C LEU A 160 -18.19 11.10 -3.57
N LYS A 161 -19.36 11.75 -3.75
CA LYS A 161 -20.35 11.89 -2.67
C LYS A 161 -20.83 10.52 -2.15
N ARG A 162 -21.12 9.58 -3.04
CA ARG A 162 -21.56 8.22 -2.68
C ARG A 162 -20.42 7.43 -2.04
N ALA A 163 -19.22 7.51 -2.63
CA ALA A 163 -18.03 6.82 -2.17
C ALA A 163 -17.68 7.21 -0.73
N ARG A 164 -17.75 8.50 -0.39
CA ARG A 164 -17.54 8.99 0.96
C ARG A 164 -18.52 8.37 1.97
N GLY A 165 -19.79 8.18 1.60
CA GLY A 165 -20.78 7.51 2.46
C GLY A 165 -20.50 6.01 2.64
N ILE A 166 -20.06 5.32 1.57
CA ILE A 166 -19.73 3.88 1.64
C ILE A 166 -18.48 3.67 2.49
N SER A 167 -17.45 4.49 2.30
CA SER A 167 -16.15 4.32 2.95
C SER A 167 -16.18 4.45 4.48
N VAL A 168 -17.21 5.06 5.07
CA VAL A 168 -17.36 5.13 6.54
C VAL A 168 -17.37 3.75 7.17
N LYS A 169 -18.13 2.80 6.60
CA LYS A 169 -18.18 1.43 7.09
C LYS A 169 -16.88 0.68 6.79
N ASP A 170 -16.34 0.85 5.60
CA ASP A 170 -15.08 0.22 5.19
C ASP A 170 -13.93 0.68 6.11
N TYR A 171 -13.91 1.97 6.47
CA TYR A 171 -12.91 2.52 7.39
C TYR A 171 -13.08 2.03 8.84
N ALA A 172 -14.30 1.80 9.29
CA ALA A 172 -14.52 1.19 10.61
C ALA A 172 -13.92 -0.23 10.69
N ASN A 173 -14.16 -1.06 9.66
CA ASN A 173 -13.56 -2.40 9.57
C ASN A 173 -12.03 -2.32 9.48
N LEU A 174 -11.52 -1.42 8.64
CA LEU A 174 -10.08 -1.18 8.48
C LEU A 174 -9.43 -0.79 9.80
N THR A 175 -10.01 0.17 10.53
CA THR A 175 -9.49 0.62 11.82
C THR A 175 -9.46 -0.52 12.83
N ALA A 176 -10.52 -1.33 12.91
CA ALA A 176 -10.57 -2.47 13.81
C ALA A 176 -9.45 -3.49 13.50
N ASN A 177 -9.26 -3.86 12.23
CA ASN A 177 -8.22 -4.80 11.84
C ASN A 177 -6.80 -4.26 12.08
N PHE A 178 -6.56 -2.99 11.75
CA PHE A 178 -5.26 -2.35 12.00
C PHE A 178 -4.95 -2.21 13.49
N SER A 179 -5.95 -1.94 14.33
CA SER A 179 -5.77 -1.90 15.79
C SER A 179 -5.26 -3.23 16.34
N VAL A 180 -5.81 -4.35 15.86
CA VAL A 180 -5.33 -5.69 16.25
C VAL A 180 -3.92 -5.97 15.71
N ALA A 181 -3.60 -5.58 14.47
CA ALA A 181 -2.29 -5.79 13.89
C ALA A 181 -1.20 -4.90 14.52
N ALA A 182 -1.58 -3.74 15.07
CA ALA A 182 -0.67 -2.78 15.68
C ALA A 182 0.11 -3.35 16.88
N GLU A 183 -0.44 -4.30 17.62
CA GLU A 183 0.26 -5.00 18.70
C GLU A 183 1.49 -5.74 18.14
N THR A 184 1.29 -6.55 17.09
CA THR A 184 2.40 -7.27 16.44
C THR A 184 3.38 -6.30 15.78
N ALA A 185 2.89 -5.18 15.21
CA ALA A 185 3.73 -4.13 14.64
C ALA A 185 4.68 -3.53 15.69
N ARG A 186 4.14 -3.22 16.88
CA ARG A 186 4.92 -2.70 18.03
C ARG A 186 5.96 -3.69 18.50
N GLU A 187 5.58 -4.96 18.69
CA GLU A 187 6.48 -6.03 19.14
C GLU A 187 7.68 -6.23 18.20
N ASN A 188 7.48 -6.02 16.89
CA ASN A 188 8.52 -6.20 15.89
C ASN A 188 9.22 -4.89 15.48
N GLY A 189 8.81 -3.73 16.02
CA GLY A 189 9.40 -2.43 15.71
C GLY A 189 9.15 -1.99 14.25
N VAL A 190 8.05 -2.43 13.63
CA VAL A 190 7.65 -2.19 12.24
C VAL A 190 6.38 -1.35 12.21
N LEU A 191 6.35 -0.29 11.40
CA LEU A 191 5.18 0.55 11.21
C LEU A 191 4.23 -0.05 10.17
N LEU A 192 2.93 0.04 10.38
CA LEU A 192 1.89 -0.29 9.41
C LEU A 192 1.61 0.93 8.54
N CYS A 193 1.90 0.87 7.27
CA CYS A 193 1.81 2.01 6.36
C CYS A 193 0.68 1.82 5.34
N ILE A 194 -0.33 2.70 5.38
CA ILE A 194 -1.47 2.69 4.47
C ILE A 194 -1.07 3.38 3.18
N GLU A 195 -1.05 2.64 2.08
CA GLU A 195 -0.67 3.16 0.77
C GLU A 195 -1.87 3.74 0.01
N ASN A 196 -1.68 4.91 -0.63
CA ASN A 196 -2.62 5.43 -1.61
C ASN A 196 -2.55 4.61 -2.91
N ARG A 197 -3.70 4.50 -3.60
CA ARG A 197 -3.83 3.62 -4.78
C ARG A 197 -4.24 4.40 -6.03
N GLU A 198 -3.88 3.86 -7.20
CA GLU A 198 -4.16 4.43 -8.52
C GLU A 198 -5.64 4.33 -8.94
N HIS A 199 -6.34 3.30 -8.47
CA HIS A 199 -7.72 3.04 -8.89
C HIS A 199 -8.73 3.90 -8.11
N ILE A 200 -9.71 4.49 -8.81
CA ILE A 200 -10.71 5.41 -8.22
C ILE A 200 -11.59 4.78 -7.13
N GLY A 201 -11.81 3.48 -7.19
CA GLY A 201 -12.56 2.72 -6.17
C GLY A 201 -11.69 2.08 -5.11
N ALA A 202 -10.37 2.23 -5.17
CA ALA A 202 -9.47 1.71 -4.16
C ALA A 202 -9.43 2.61 -2.92
N LEU A 203 -9.26 2.01 -1.75
CA LEU A 203 -9.05 2.71 -0.50
C LEU A 203 -7.55 2.91 -0.25
N PRO A 204 -7.14 4.00 0.42
CA PRO A 204 -7.98 5.09 0.92
C PRO A 204 -8.47 6.02 -0.20
N LEU A 205 -9.63 6.65 0.03
CA LEU A 205 -10.08 7.71 -0.85
C LEU A 205 -9.41 9.03 -0.47
N GLU A 206 -8.96 9.80 -1.47
CA GLU A 206 -8.33 11.11 -1.21
C GLU A 206 -9.28 12.10 -0.54
N CYS A 207 -10.58 12.03 -0.89
CA CYS A 207 -11.57 13.00 -0.39
C CYS A 207 -11.86 12.90 1.11
N ASN A 208 -11.47 11.80 1.76
CA ASN A 208 -11.61 11.61 3.21
C ASN A 208 -10.43 10.82 3.83
N PHE A 209 -9.26 10.94 3.23
CA PHE A 209 -8.04 10.30 3.76
C PHE A 209 -7.65 10.86 5.14
N ARG A 210 -7.90 12.17 5.33
CA ARG A 210 -7.67 12.83 6.62
C ARG A 210 -8.48 12.17 7.72
N GLU A 211 -9.77 11.99 7.51
CA GLU A 211 -10.69 11.39 8.49
C GLU A 211 -10.26 9.95 8.83
N LEU A 212 -9.77 9.21 7.83
CA LEU A 212 -9.21 7.88 8.07
C LEU A 212 -8.00 7.95 9.00
N MET A 213 -7.04 8.84 8.72
CA MET A 213 -5.81 8.95 9.53
C MET A 213 -6.09 9.50 10.94
N GLU A 214 -7.09 10.35 11.10
CA GLU A 214 -7.56 10.81 12.41
C GLU A 214 -8.12 9.65 13.24
N GLY A 215 -8.77 8.66 12.60
CA GLY A 215 -9.23 7.43 13.26
C GLY A 215 -8.10 6.58 13.84
N PHE A 216 -6.85 6.82 13.45
CA PHE A 216 -5.65 6.16 13.99
C PHE A 216 -4.83 7.06 14.93
N SER A 217 -5.39 8.19 15.43
CA SER A 217 -4.63 9.15 16.24
C SER A 217 -3.96 8.53 17.47
N GLU A 218 -4.63 7.57 18.10
CA GLU A 218 -4.15 6.86 19.29
C GLU A 218 -3.24 5.66 18.96
N ILE A 219 -3.12 5.27 17.68
CA ILE A 219 -2.33 4.11 17.25
C ILE A 219 -1.04 4.59 16.61
N THR A 220 0.03 4.61 17.40
CA THR A 220 1.31 5.20 17.00
C THR A 220 2.05 4.39 15.93
N GLU A 221 1.67 3.17 15.69
CA GLU A 221 2.25 2.27 14.70
C GLU A 221 1.70 2.49 13.29
N VAL A 222 0.58 3.19 13.12
CA VAL A 222 -0.04 3.41 11.80
C VAL A 222 0.46 4.71 11.17
N ARG A 223 0.81 4.65 9.88
CA ARG A 223 1.30 5.76 9.07
C ARG A 223 0.65 5.76 7.69
N ALA A 224 0.76 6.88 7.01
CA ALA A 224 0.46 6.98 5.58
C ALA A 224 1.71 6.68 4.76
N TRP A 225 1.54 5.97 3.66
CA TRP A 225 2.56 5.73 2.64
C TRP A 225 2.13 6.39 1.34
N HIS A 226 2.93 7.33 0.84
CA HIS A 226 2.58 8.06 -0.37
C HIS A 226 3.33 7.51 -1.57
N ASP A 227 2.59 6.79 -2.43
CA ASP A 227 3.06 6.42 -3.76
C ASP A 227 2.73 7.54 -4.75
N VAL A 228 3.78 8.20 -5.25
CA VAL A 228 3.68 9.31 -6.22
C VAL A 228 3.16 8.81 -7.56
N GLY A 229 3.59 7.61 -7.99
CA GLY A 229 3.13 7.00 -9.25
C GLY A 229 1.64 6.74 -9.25
N HIS A 230 1.12 6.15 -8.16
CA HIS A 230 -0.32 5.93 -7.99
C HIS A 230 -1.11 7.24 -8.00
N SER A 231 -0.60 8.27 -7.31
CA SER A 231 -1.23 9.60 -7.31
C SER A 231 -1.27 10.22 -8.70
N MET A 232 -0.18 10.13 -9.45
CA MET A 232 -0.10 10.64 -10.82
C MET A 232 -1.07 9.89 -11.76
N ILE A 233 -1.07 8.55 -11.71
CA ILE A 233 -1.98 7.73 -12.52
C ILE A 233 -3.44 8.08 -12.19
N LYS A 234 -3.80 8.18 -10.91
CA LYS A 234 -5.15 8.55 -10.50
C LYS A 234 -5.52 9.96 -10.96
N GLN A 235 -4.64 10.93 -10.82
CA GLN A 235 -4.86 12.30 -11.29
C GLN A 235 -5.07 12.36 -12.79
N LEU A 236 -4.25 11.65 -13.56
CA LEU A 236 -4.37 11.55 -15.02
C LEU A 236 -5.66 10.82 -15.43
N SER A 237 -6.04 9.76 -14.71
CA SER A 237 -7.21 8.95 -15.02
C SER A 237 -8.52 9.62 -14.62
N VAL A 238 -8.53 10.42 -13.55
CA VAL A 238 -9.76 10.95 -12.95
C VAL A 238 -9.98 12.41 -13.34
N ALA A 239 -9.03 13.04 -14.03
CA ALA A 239 -9.12 14.48 -14.45
C ALA A 239 -9.65 15.38 -13.31
N SER A 240 -9.38 14.98 -12.08
CA SER A 240 -9.87 15.68 -10.90
C SER A 240 -8.94 16.84 -10.59
N PRO A 241 -9.49 18.05 -10.41
CA PRO A 241 -8.75 19.14 -9.79
C PRO A 241 -8.57 18.94 -8.27
N VAL A 242 -8.86 17.73 -7.75
CA VAL A 242 -8.45 17.40 -6.39
C VAL A 242 -6.92 17.37 -6.41
N SER A 243 -6.36 18.58 -6.38
CA SER A 243 -5.01 18.77 -5.92
C SER A 243 -4.97 18.19 -4.52
N VAL A 244 -4.60 16.92 -4.41
CA VAL A 244 -4.05 16.43 -3.18
C VAL A 244 -2.69 17.10 -3.06
N SER A 245 -2.71 18.40 -2.79
CA SER A 245 -1.61 19.03 -2.10
C SER A 245 -1.59 18.46 -0.68
N VAL A 246 -1.31 17.17 -0.59
CA VAL A 246 -0.84 16.60 0.64
C VAL A 246 0.54 17.22 0.81
N THR A 247 0.54 18.37 1.44
CA THR A 247 1.77 18.98 1.87
C THR A 247 2.32 18.01 2.90
N VAL A 248 3.32 17.21 2.52
CA VAL A 248 4.02 16.23 3.38
C VAL A 248 4.44 16.87 4.70
N SER A 249 4.64 18.19 4.72
CA SER A 249 4.97 19.00 5.89
C SER A 249 3.86 19.14 6.93
N SER A 250 2.59 18.92 6.57
CA SER A 250 1.45 19.09 7.51
C SER A 250 1.06 17.83 8.26
N TYR A 251 1.68 16.68 7.93
CA TYR A 251 1.44 15.43 8.60
C TYR A 251 2.76 14.78 9.05
N PRO A 252 3.08 14.81 10.36
CA PRO A 252 4.29 14.18 10.88
C PRO A 252 4.32 12.64 10.76
N ARG A 253 3.34 12.07 10.07
CA ARG A 253 3.12 10.62 9.93
C ARG A 253 3.20 10.11 8.50
N PHE A 254 3.81 10.88 7.56
CA PHE A 254 4.01 10.42 6.19
C PHE A 254 5.40 9.81 5.99
N PHE A 255 5.44 8.70 5.26
CA PHE A 255 6.60 8.23 4.53
C PHE A 255 6.37 8.47 3.03
N ALA A 256 7.33 9.09 2.35
CA ALA A 256 7.33 9.23 0.90
C ALA A 256 8.35 8.24 0.32
N THR A 257 7.97 7.53 -0.72
CA THR A 257 8.87 6.76 -1.61
C THR A 257 9.19 7.56 -2.84
#